data_718e017c440d19a1ac3ffbb4aa2ddf35
#
_entry.id   718e017c440d19a1ac3ffbb4aa2ddf35
#
_cell.length_a   1.000
_cell.length_b   1.000
_cell.length_c   1.000
_cell.angle_alpha   90.00
_cell.angle_beta   90.00
_cell.angle_gamma   90.00
#
_symmetry.space_group_name_H-M   'P 1'
#
loop_
_entity.id
_entity.type
_entity.pdbx_description
1 polymer ?
#
loop_
_entity_poly.entity_id
_entity_poly.type
_entity_poly.pdbx_seq_one_letter_code
_entity_poly.pdbx_strand_id
1 'polypeptide(L)'
;LKQVPSCEFFPLEAVKTNVIGTDNVLTAAIDAEVKSIICLSTDKAAYPVNAMGTSKAMMEKVIVAKSRTVSPERTKICCTRYGNVLCSRGSVVPLWIDQIKAGKPLTITEPEMTRFVMSLEEAVDLVLFAFEHGESGDILVQKAPACTIAVLAQAVRELFCPEAETRVIGIRHGEKLYETLLTIEECAHALDLGGFYRVPCDKRDLNYDKYFTQGDQTRNTLTEFNSNNTALLNVEQVKEKLLALPYIQQELAEWEKQA
;
A
#
# COMPACT_ATOMS: atom_id res chain seq x y z
N LEU A 1 7.52 8.81 6.24
CA LEU A 1 8.57 7.79 6.03
C LEU A 1 7.95 6.49 5.53
N LYS A 2 8.64 5.75 4.63
CA LYS A 2 8.14 4.52 4.01
C LYS A 2 9.09 3.31 4.08
N GLN A 3 10.36 3.53 4.41
CA GLN A 3 11.34 2.44 4.40
C GLN A 3 11.32 1.68 5.73
N VAL A 4 11.03 0.38 5.66
CA VAL A 4 10.94 -0.49 6.83
C VAL A 4 12.24 -0.48 7.65
N PRO A 5 13.44 -0.74 7.08
CA PRO A 5 14.67 -0.78 7.88
C PRO A 5 14.94 0.53 8.62
N SER A 6 14.79 1.68 7.95
CA SER A 6 15.03 2.98 8.57
C SER A 6 14.07 3.25 9.74
N CYS A 7 12.80 2.83 9.60
CA CYS A 7 11.81 2.99 10.68
C CYS A 7 12.08 2.05 11.85
N GLU A 8 12.56 0.84 11.61
CA GLU A 8 12.98 -0.09 12.68
C GLU A 8 14.15 0.47 13.50
N PHE A 9 15.15 1.05 12.84
CA PHE A 9 16.29 1.68 13.53
C PHE A 9 15.90 3.00 14.21
N PHE A 10 14.97 3.76 13.66
CA PHE A 10 14.57 5.08 14.14
C PHE A 10 13.06 5.20 14.30
N PRO A 11 12.40 4.40 15.17
CA PRO A 11 10.97 4.37 15.30
C PRO A 11 10.35 5.71 15.71
N LEU A 12 11.05 6.50 16.54
CA LEU A 12 10.59 7.84 16.91
C LEU A 12 10.52 8.81 15.73
N GLU A 13 11.43 8.68 14.75
CA GLU A 13 11.36 9.50 13.54
C GLU A 13 10.17 9.08 12.65
N ALA A 14 9.83 7.78 12.62
CA ALA A 14 8.61 7.31 11.99
C ALA A 14 7.34 7.89 12.66
N VAL A 15 7.30 7.93 14.01
CA VAL A 15 6.21 8.55 14.76
C VAL A 15 6.13 10.06 14.48
N LYS A 16 7.23 10.78 14.61
CA LYS A 16 7.26 12.23 14.34
C LYS A 16 6.78 12.58 12.94
N THR A 17 7.24 11.84 11.93
CA THR A 17 6.89 12.14 10.53
C THR A 17 5.52 11.63 10.16
N ASN A 18 5.23 10.34 10.41
CA ASN A 18 4.01 9.72 9.92
C ASN A 18 2.79 10.06 10.79
N VAL A 19 2.96 10.17 12.11
CA VAL A 19 1.85 10.42 13.03
C VAL A 19 1.70 11.92 13.31
N ILE A 20 2.70 12.52 13.96
CA ILE A 20 2.65 13.93 14.37
C ILE A 20 2.68 14.86 13.16
N GLY A 21 3.53 14.55 12.15
CA GLY A 21 3.60 15.31 10.91
C GLY A 21 2.27 15.32 10.16
N THR A 22 1.56 14.18 10.13
CA THR A 22 0.21 14.13 9.54
C THR A 22 -0.79 14.99 10.31
N ASP A 23 -0.80 14.94 11.64
CA ASP A 23 -1.67 15.79 12.46
C ASP A 23 -1.41 17.28 12.20
N ASN A 24 -0.13 17.68 12.13
CA ASN A 24 0.26 19.07 11.84
C ASN A 24 -0.21 19.51 10.45
N VAL A 25 -0.02 18.66 9.42
CA VAL A 25 -0.47 18.97 8.05
C VAL A 25 -1.99 19.10 7.99
N LEU A 26 -2.72 18.18 8.62
CA LEU A 26 -4.18 18.23 8.67
C LEU A 26 -4.69 19.48 9.41
N THR A 27 -4.05 19.84 10.51
CA THR A 27 -4.40 21.08 11.25
C THR A 27 -4.22 22.30 10.36
N ALA A 28 -3.05 22.45 9.75
CA ALA A 28 -2.76 23.58 8.87
C ALA A 28 -3.70 23.63 7.65
N ALA A 29 -4.06 22.48 7.09
CA ALA A 29 -4.97 22.42 5.95
C ALA A 29 -6.42 22.78 6.34
N ILE A 30 -6.87 22.39 7.53
CA ILE A 30 -8.18 22.78 8.07
C ILE A 30 -8.21 24.30 8.32
N ASP A 31 -7.16 24.85 8.92
CA ASP A 31 -7.04 26.30 9.19
C ASP A 31 -7.01 27.10 7.88
N ALA A 32 -6.38 26.55 6.84
CA ALA A 32 -6.35 27.13 5.49
C ALA A 32 -7.63 26.86 4.66
N GLU A 33 -8.65 26.25 5.25
CA GLU A 33 -9.94 25.93 4.61
C GLU A 33 -9.81 25.08 3.32
N VAL A 34 -8.84 24.16 3.28
CA VAL A 34 -8.69 23.22 2.16
C VAL A 34 -9.94 22.32 2.07
N LYS A 35 -10.57 22.31 0.89
CA LYS A 35 -11.86 21.62 0.68
C LYS A 35 -11.78 20.10 0.82
N SER A 36 -10.69 19.50 0.37
CA SER A 36 -10.54 18.04 0.41
C SER A 36 -9.09 17.65 0.58
N ILE A 37 -8.83 16.70 1.47
CA ILE A 37 -7.50 16.20 1.80
C ILE A 37 -7.52 14.66 1.71
N ILE A 38 -6.62 14.09 0.90
CA ILE A 38 -6.43 12.66 0.83
C ILE A 38 -5.06 12.31 1.41
N CYS A 39 -5.07 11.53 2.48
CA CYS A 39 -3.86 11.06 3.14
C CYS A 39 -3.44 9.69 2.58
N LEU A 40 -2.14 9.50 2.35
CA LEU A 40 -1.63 8.28 1.74
C LEU A 40 -1.14 7.28 2.79
N SER A 41 -1.77 6.11 2.87
CA SER A 41 -1.36 5.00 3.71
C SER A 41 -0.80 3.82 2.88
N THR A 42 -0.83 2.61 3.38
CA THR A 42 -0.18 1.44 2.80
C THR A 42 -0.84 0.15 3.32
N ASP A 43 -0.72 -0.94 2.56
CA ASP A 43 -1.03 -2.31 2.98
C ASP A 43 -0.36 -2.71 4.30
N LYS A 44 0.80 -2.14 4.61
CA LYS A 44 1.55 -2.43 5.84
C LYS A 44 0.93 -1.83 7.10
N ALA A 45 -0.08 -0.95 6.96
CA ALA A 45 -0.89 -0.45 8.06
C ALA A 45 -1.94 -1.47 8.54
N ALA A 46 -2.36 -2.40 7.67
CA ALA A 46 -3.22 -3.52 8.04
C ALA A 46 -2.38 -4.64 8.69
N TYR A 47 -2.74 -5.09 9.88
CA TYR A 47 -1.98 -6.07 10.68
C TYR A 47 -0.46 -5.77 10.70
N PRO A 48 -0.04 -4.62 11.24
CA PRO A 48 1.35 -4.16 11.16
C PRO A 48 2.30 -5.06 11.95
N VAL A 49 3.46 -5.40 11.36
CA VAL A 49 4.49 -6.24 11.99
C VAL A 49 5.83 -5.50 12.13
N ASN A 50 5.89 -4.24 11.74
CA ASN A 50 7.09 -3.42 11.80
C ASN A 50 6.77 -1.97 12.18
N ALA A 51 7.78 -1.20 12.61
CA ALA A 51 7.62 0.18 13.08
C ALA A 51 7.01 1.10 12.02
N MET A 52 7.36 0.91 10.74
CA MET A 52 6.77 1.69 9.65
C MET A 52 5.26 1.42 9.54
N GLY A 53 4.85 0.15 9.47
CA GLY A 53 3.45 -0.24 9.42
C GLY A 53 2.67 0.22 10.65
N THR A 54 3.24 0.07 11.87
CA THR A 54 2.65 0.55 13.12
C THR A 54 2.44 2.05 13.11
N SER A 55 3.43 2.83 12.67
CA SER A 55 3.30 4.28 12.57
C SER A 55 2.24 4.70 11.54
N LYS A 56 2.11 3.97 10.43
CA LYS A 56 1.07 4.19 9.42
C LYS A 56 -0.33 3.80 9.92
N ALA A 57 -0.44 2.69 10.66
CA ALA A 57 -1.70 2.31 11.31
C ALA A 57 -2.17 3.37 12.31
N MET A 58 -1.26 3.90 13.13
CA MET A 58 -1.57 5.01 14.04
C MET A 58 -1.92 6.29 13.27
N MET A 59 -1.22 6.59 12.18
CA MET A 59 -1.54 7.71 11.29
C MET A 59 -2.99 7.63 10.77
N GLU A 60 -3.46 6.47 10.34
CA GLU A 60 -4.86 6.27 9.92
C GLU A 60 -5.85 6.60 11.03
N LYS A 61 -5.56 6.21 12.28
CA LYS A 61 -6.40 6.54 13.44
C LYS A 61 -6.42 8.06 13.71
N VAL A 62 -5.28 8.74 13.56
CA VAL A 62 -5.20 10.20 13.68
C VAL A 62 -6.00 10.89 12.58
N ILE A 63 -5.93 10.41 11.33
CA ILE A 63 -6.72 10.93 10.20
C ILE A 63 -8.22 10.82 10.49
N VAL A 64 -8.68 9.65 10.91
CA VAL A 64 -10.09 9.42 11.28
C VAL A 64 -10.51 10.30 12.45
N ALA A 65 -9.68 10.42 13.50
CA ALA A 65 -9.97 11.29 14.63
C ALA A 65 -10.07 12.76 14.19
N LYS A 66 -9.13 13.22 13.35
CA LYS A 66 -9.11 14.61 12.84
C LYS A 66 -10.32 14.91 11.95
N SER A 67 -10.76 13.95 11.13
CA SER A 67 -11.93 14.12 10.28
C SER A 67 -13.22 14.40 11.06
N ARG A 68 -13.29 14.00 12.33
CA ARG A 68 -14.43 14.26 13.22
C ARG A 68 -14.43 15.67 13.83
N THR A 69 -13.30 16.40 13.73
CA THR A 69 -13.17 17.74 14.34
C THR A 69 -13.61 18.86 13.41
N VAL A 70 -13.96 18.56 12.18
CA VAL A 70 -14.35 19.55 11.16
C VAL A 70 -15.56 19.06 10.38
N SER A 71 -16.47 19.99 10.00
CA SER A 71 -17.61 19.66 9.15
C SER A 71 -17.12 19.18 7.77
N PRO A 72 -17.66 18.08 7.21
CA PRO A 72 -17.32 17.60 5.89
C PRO A 72 -17.59 18.61 4.76
N GLU A 73 -18.56 19.50 4.95
CA GLU A 73 -18.87 20.57 4.00
C GLU A 73 -17.76 21.64 3.96
N ARG A 74 -17.02 21.80 5.07
CA ARG A 74 -15.87 22.71 5.15
C ARG A 74 -14.61 22.04 4.65
N THR A 75 -14.28 20.85 5.18
CA THR A 75 -13.06 20.11 4.82
C THR A 75 -13.33 18.62 4.88
N LYS A 76 -13.30 17.96 3.73
CA LYS A 76 -13.37 16.50 3.63
C LYS A 76 -11.98 15.89 3.82
N ILE A 77 -11.83 14.90 4.70
CA ILE A 77 -10.56 14.25 5.00
C ILE A 77 -10.74 12.74 4.83
N CYS A 78 -10.03 12.13 3.86
CA CYS A 78 -10.05 10.69 3.59
C CYS A 78 -8.63 10.12 3.61
N CYS A 79 -8.54 8.80 3.61
CA CYS A 79 -7.30 8.06 3.48
C CYS A 79 -7.38 7.08 2.31
N THR A 80 -6.26 6.85 1.62
CA THR A 80 -6.12 5.75 0.67
C THR A 80 -5.10 4.75 1.19
N ARG A 81 -5.35 3.46 0.97
CA ARG A 81 -4.43 2.38 1.29
C ARG A 81 -4.17 1.57 0.03
N TYR A 82 -2.92 1.43 -0.36
CA TYR A 82 -2.51 0.69 -1.55
C TYR A 82 -1.28 -0.18 -1.29
N GLY A 83 -1.09 -1.17 -2.16
CA GLY A 83 0.00 -2.12 -2.08
C GLY A 83 1.33 -1.59 -2.63
N ASN A 84 2.12 -2.50 -3.18
CA ASN A 84 3.41 -2.16 -3.74
C ASN A 84 3.25 -1.43 -5.09
N VAL A 85 3.80 -0.22 -5.16
CA VAL A 85 3.91 0.51 -6.43
C VAL A 85 5.19 0.08 -7.13
N LEU A 86 5.06 -0.50 -8.33
CA LEU A 86 6.16 -0.98 -9.15
C LEU A 86 7.16 0.13 -9.45
N CYS A 87 8.44 -0.23 -9.48
CA CYS A 87 9.54 0.66 -9.81
C CYS A 87 9.65 1.93 -8.96
N SER A 88 8.95 1.97 -7.80
CA SER A 88 9.10 3.08 -6.87
C SER A 88 10.51 3.10 -6.26
N ARG A 89 10.99 4.29 -5.87
CA ARG A 89 12.34 4.47 -5.31
C ARG A 89 12.61 3.51 -4.15
N GLY A 90 13.69 2.72 -4.26
CA GLY A 90 14.11 1.73 -3.27
C GLY A 90 13.25 0.47 -3.27
N SER A 91 12.48 0.20 -4.34
CA SER A 91 11.76 -1.05 -4.52
C SER A 91 12.64 -2.13 -5.17
N VAL A 92 12.11 -3.35 -5.21
CA VAL A 92 12.86 -4.54 -5.59
C VAL A 92 13.21 -4.61 -7.08
N VAL A 93 12.34 -4.12 -7.98
CA VAL A 93 12.58 -4.19 -9.43
C VAL A 93 13.80 -3.35 -9.85
N PRO A 94 13.95 -2.07 -9.47
CA PRO A 94 15.19 -1.33 -9.71
C PRO A 94 16.43 -2.03 -9.14
N LEU A 95 16.35 -2.57 -7.93
CA LEU A 95 17.45 -3.32 -7.32
C LEU A 95 17.88 -4.52 -8.18
N TRP A 96 16.92 -5.29 -8.71
CA TRP A 96 17.23 -6.44 -9.55
C TRP A 96 17.83 -6.03 -10.91
N ILE A 97 17.35 -4.94 -11.51
CA ILE A 97 17.96 -4.39 -12.73
C ILE A 97 19.41 -3.97 -12.48
N ASP A 98 19.69 -3.29 -11.36
CA ASP A 98 21.05 -2.92 -10.96
C ASP A 98 21.93 -4.17 -10.72
N GLN A 99 21.39 -5.23 -10.13
CA GLN A 99 22.09 -6.50 -9.94
C GLN A 99 22.42 -7.16 -11.27
N ILE A 100 21.49 -7.20 -12.22
CA ILE A 100 21.72 -7.72 -13.59
C ILE A 100 22.82 -6.91 -14.29
N LYS A 101 22.73 -5.58 -14.27
CA LYS A 101 23.77 -4.69 -14.86
C LYS A 101 25.15 -4.93 -14.25
N ALA A 102 25.20 -5.30 -12.99
CA ALA A 102 26.45 -5.61 -12.27
C ALA A 102 26.91 -7.07 -12.43
N GLY A 103 26.24 -7.89 -13.25
CA GLY A 103 26.54 -9.33 -13.41
C GLY A 103 26.36 -10.14 -12.12
N LYS A 104 25.49 -9.68 -11.23
CA LYS A 104 25.19 -10.34 -9.95
C LYS A 104 23.84 -11.08 -10.00
N PRO A 105 23.66 -12.15 -9.21
CA PRO A 105 22.37 -12.83 -9.13
C PRO A 105 21.31 -11.90 -8.51
N LEU A 106 20.05 -12.07 -8.97
CA LEU A 106 18.89 -11.41 -8.35
C LEU A 106 18.69 -11.99 -6.94
N THR A 107 18.69 -11.14 -5.94
CA THR A 107 18.42 -11.58 -4.56
C THR A 107 16.92 -11.55 -4.29
N ILE A 108 16.35 -12.70 -3.93
CA ILE A 108 14.96 -12.87 -3.54
C ILE A 108 14.87 -13.37 -2.10
N THR A 109 13.89 -12.86 -1.33
CA THR A 109 13.74 -13.23 0.07
C THR A 109 13.08 -14.58 0.23
N GLU A 110 11.88 -14.75 -0.29
CA GLU A 110 11.11 -15.99 -0.30
C GLU A 110 10.32 -16.06 -1.62
N PRO A 111 10.53 -17.08 -2.48
CA PRO A 111 9.88 -17.18 -3.78
C PRO A 111 8.35 -17.11 -3.74
N GLU A 112 7.75 -17.76 -2.75
CA GLU A 112 6.29 -17.89 -2.61
C GLU A 112 5.63 -16.67 -1.94
N MET A 113 6.38 -15.70 -1.47
CA MET A 113 5.81 -14.44 -0.99
C MET A 113 4.98 -13.78 -2.07
N THR A 114 3.78 -13.34 -1.73
CA THR A 114 2.95 -12.55 -2.65
C THR A 114 3.01 -11.07 -2.33
N ARG A 115 2.92 -10.24 -3.37
CA ARG A 115 2.85 -8.79 -3.27
C ARG A 115 1.81 -8.27 -4.24
N PHE A 116 1.04 -7.29 -3.81
CA PHE A 116 0.20 -6.53 -4.73
C PHE A 116 1.07 -5.84 -5.78
N VAL A 117 0.54 -5.72 -6.98
CA VAL A 117 1.26 -5.16 -8.14
C VAL A 117 0.42 -4.05 -8.74
N MET A 118 0.87 -2.81 -8.62
CA MET A 118 0.20 -1.66 -9.21
C MET A 118 1.20 -0.66 -9.80
N SER A 119 0.76 0.08 -10.81
CA SER A 119 1.53 1.16 -11.40
C SER A 119 1.40 2.45 -10.56
N LEU A 120 2.20 3.46 -10.91
CA LEU A 120 2.05 4.79 -10.31
C LEU A 120 0.74 5.45 -10.75
N GLU A 121 0.33 5.24 -12.00
CA GLU A 121 -0.94 5.73 -12.54
C GLU A 121 -2.12 5.14 -11.76
N GLU A 122 -2.15 3.82 -11.56
CA GLU A 122 -3.18 3.15 -10.75
C GLU A 122 -3.23 3.71 -9.31
N ALA A 123 -2.07 4.03 -8.71
CA ALA A 123 -2.02 4.64 -7.39
C ALA A 123 -2.58 6.09 -7.39
N VAL A 124 -2.35 6.85 -8.46
CA VAL A 124 -2.93 8.19 -8.65
C VAL A 124 -4.44 8.10 -8.87
N ASP A 125 -4.91 7.14 -9.69
CA ASP A 125 -6.33 6.91 -9.92
C ASP A 125 -7.08 6.61 -8.61
N LEU A 126 -6.49 5.84 -7.70
CA LEU A 126 -7.08 5.62 -6.37
C LEU A 126 -7.22 6.94 -5.59
N VAL A 127 -6.25 7.85 -5.69
CA VAL A 127 -6.32 9.16 -5.01
C VAL A 127 -7.41 10.02 -5.64
N LEU A 128 -7.51 10.06 -6.97
CA LEU A 128 -8.56 10.78 -7.69
C LEU A 128 -9.95 10.20 -7.37
N PHE A 129 -10.07 8.87 -7.34
CA PHE A 129 -11.29 8.19 -6.91
C PHE A 129 -11.69 8.58 -5.48
N ALA A 130 -10.72 8.70 -4.56
CA ALA A 130 -10.99 9.13 -3.20
C ALA A 130 -11.46 10.60 -3.10
N PHE A 131 -11.00 11.48 -4.00
CA PHE A 131 -11.53 12.84 -4.09
C PHE A 131 -12.99 12.87 -4.51
N GLU A 132 -13.40 11.98 -5.42
CA GLU A 132 -14.79 11.96 -5.92
C GLU A 132 -15.74 11.22 -4.98
N HIS A 133 -15.35 10.03 -4.52
CA HIS A 133 -16.25 9.06 -3.89
C HIS A 133 -16.04 8.86 -2.39
N GLY A 134 -14.94 9.39 -1.83
CA GLY A 134 -14.67 9.27 -0.39
C GLY A 134 -15.53 10.21 0.44
N GLU A 135 -15.95 9.75 1.61
CA GLU A 135 -16.54 10.56 2.67
C GLU A 135 -15.50 10.80 3.77
N SER A 136 -15.78 11.80 4.63
CA SER A 136 -14.84 12.16 5.70
C SER A 136 -14.63 11.01 6.68
N GLY A 137 -13.37 10.65 6.88
CA GLY A 137 -12.96 9.53 7.73
C GLY A 137 -12.81 8.18 7.01
N ASP A 138 -13.19 8.07 5.74
CA ASP A 138 -13.11 6.83 5.00
C ASP A 138 -11.67 6.41 4.65
N ILE A 139 -11.48 5.10 4.50
CA ILE A 139 -10.30 4.52 3.86
C ILE A 139 -10.73 3.92 2.52
N LEU A 140 -10.09 4.36 1.43
CA LEU A 140 -10.33 3.85 0.09
C LEU A 140 -9.19 2.89 -0.29
N VAL A 141 -9.55 1.77 -0.91
CA VAL A 141 -8.63 0.69 -1.30
C VAL A 141 -8.90 0.27 -2.73
N GLN A 142 -7.88 0.15 -3.54
CA GLN A 142 -8.01 -0.41 -4.89
C GLN A 142 -7.92 -1.94 -4.87
N LYS A 143 -8.75 -2.61 -5.66
CA LYS A 143 -8.67 -4.05 -5.89
C LYS A 143 -7.51 -4.36 -6.84
N ALA A 144 -6.29 -4.33 -6.32
CA ALA A 144 -5.10 -4.60 -7.10
C ALA A 144 -4.87 -6.11 -7.26
N PRO A 145 -4.35 -6.57 -8.41
CA PRO A 145 -3.83 -7.91 -8.56
C PRO A 145 -2.52 -8.10 -7.79
N ALA A 146 -2.09 -9.34 -7.65
CA ALA A 146 -0.83 -9.67 -7.00
C ALA A 146 -0.01 -10.66 -7.85
N CYS A 147 1.25 -10.86 -7.49
CA CYS A 147 2.06 -11.96 -7.99
C CYS A 147 2.99 -12.47 -6.90
N THR A 148 3.57 -13.66 -7.09
CA THR A 148 4.65 -14.14 -6.24
C THR A 148 5.96 -13.41 -6.57
N ILE A 149 6.88 -13.39 -5.61
CA ILE A 149 8.22 -12.84 -5.83
C ILE A 149 8.97 -13.63 -6.91
N ALA A 150 8.74 -14.96 -6.98
CA ALA A 150 9.30 -15.80 -8.05
C ALA A 150 8.84 -15.34 -9.44
N VAL A 151 7.54 -15.13 -9.62
CA VAL A 151 6.94 -14.65 -10.90
C VAL A 151 7.48 -13.28 -11.27
N LEU A 152 7.56 -12.34 -10.31
CA LEU A 152 8.09 -11.02 -10.56
C LEU A 152 9.58 -11.06 -10.95
N ALA A 153 10.40 -11.86 -10.26
CA ALA A 153 11.81 -12.03 -10.58
C ALA A 153 12.02 -12.67 -11.97
N GLN A 154 11.20 -13.68 -12.31
CA GLN A 154 11.24 -14.30 -13.63
C GLN A 154 10.89 -13.29 -14.72
N ALA A 155 9.84 -12.48 -14.55
CA ALA A 155 9.47 -11.45 -15.50
C ALA A 155 10.59 -10.44 -15.74
N VAL A 156 11.27 -9.98 -14.68
CA VAL A 156 12.43 -9.07 -14.81
C VAL A 156 13.60 -9.75 -15.54
N ARG A 157 13.91 -11.01 -15.20
CA ARG A 157 14.96 -11.77 -15.89
C ARG A 157 14.69 -11.89 -17.39
N GLU A 158 13.48 -12.31 -17.77
CA GLU A 158 13.09 -12.50 -19.16
C GLU A 158 13.16 -11.20 -19.97
N LEU A 159 12.93 -10.04 -19.34
CA LEU A 159 13.03 -8.74 -19.99
C LEU A 159 14.47 -8.23 -20.17
N PHE A 160 15.38 -8.52 -19.23
CA PHE A 160 16.72 -7.93 -19.22
C PHE A 160 17.84 -8.95 -19.48
N CYS A 161 17.80 -10.11 -18.83
CA CYS A 161 18.82 -11.15 -18.96
C CYS A 161 18.25 -12.50 -18.51
N PRO A 162 17.72 -13.31 -19.45
CA PRO A 162 17.14 -14.63 -19.11
C PRO A 162 18.10 -15.57 -18.38
N GLU A 163 19.40 -15.44 -18.64
CA GLU A 163 20.46 -16.28 -18.03
C GLU A 163 20.88 -15.82 -16.63
N ALA A 164 20.38 -14.66 -16.16
CA ALA A 164 20.72 -14.16 -14.83
C ALA A 164 20.26 -15.14 -13.75
N GLU A 165 21.13 -15.46 -12.82
CA GLU A 165 20.81 -16.34 -11.69
C GLU A 165 19.92 -15.66 -10.65
N THR A 166 19.15 -16.44 -9.92
CA THR A 166 18.43 -16.00 -8.73
C THR A 166 19.02 -16.63 -7.48
N ARG A 167 19.14 -15.85 -6.40
CA ARG A 167 19.63 -16.33 -5.12
C ARG A 167 18.61 -16.05 -4.01
N VAL A 168 18.13 -17.10 -3.36
CA VAL A 168 17.26 -16.96 -2.17
C VAL A 168 18.11 -16.55 -0.97
N ILE A 169 17.75 -15.45 -0.30
CA ILE A 169 18.46 -14.90 0.85
C ILE A 169 17.70 -15.07 2.17
N GLY A 170 16.45 -15.57 2.12
CA GLY A 170 15.58 -15.74 3.28
C GLY A 170 14.79 -14.48 3.63
N ILE A 171 13.78 -14.67 4.50
CA ILE A 171 12.86 -13.62 4.93
C ILE A 171 13.60 -12.63 5.82
N ARG A 172 13.41 -11.33 5.60
CA ARG A 172 14.00 -10.28 6.44
C ARG A 172 13.12 -10.00 7.65
N HIS A 173 13.74 -9.44 8.70
CA HIS A 173 12.97 -8.96 9.85
C HIS A 173 11.91 -7.93 9.45
N GLY A 174 10.70 -8.10 9.95
CA GLY A 174 9.59 -7.19 9.67
C GLY A 174 8.93 -7.36 8.29
N GLU A 175 9.26 -8.42 7.53
CA GLU A 175 8.56 -8.78 6.29
C GLU A 175 7.45 -9.80 6.56
N LYS A 176 6.34 -9.66 5.81
CA LYS A 176 5.22 -10.61 5.79
C LYS A 176 5.34 -11.55 4.61
N LEU A 177 4.79 -12.75 4.72
CA LEU A 177 4.65 -13.68 3.59
C LEU A 177 3.67 -13.15 2.53
N TYR A 178 2.64 -12.44 2.95
CA TYR A 178 1.67 -11.77 2.09
C TYR A 178 1.27 -10.43 2.72
N GLU A 179 0.73 -9.52 1.91
CA GLU A 179 0.28 -8.21 2.35
C GLU A 179 -1.25 -8.16 2.40
N THR A 180 -1.79 -7.44 3.39
CA THR A 180 -3.22 -7.28 3.60
C THR A 180 -3.63 -5.83 3.32
N LEU A 181 -4.65 -5.63 2.48
CA LEU A 181 -5.23 -4.31 2.22
C LEU A 181 -6.45 -4.02 3.08
N LEU A 182 -7.29 -5.04 3.36
CA LEU A 182 -8.40 -4.94 4.30
C LEU A 182 -8.33 -6.06 5.32
N THR A 183 -8.45 -5.71 6.61
CA THR A 183 -8.59 -6.69 7.69
C THR A 183 -9.96 -7.37 7.63
N ILE A 184 -10.15 -8.48 8.34
CA ILE A 184 -11.44 -9.16 8.42
C ILE A 184 -12.51 -8.21 8.96
N GLU A 185 -12.18 -7.41 9.97
CA GLU A 185 -13.08 -6.46 10.61
C GLU A 185 -13.47 -5.33 9.63
N GLU A 186 -12.53 -4.86 8.83
CA GLU A 186 -12.79 -3.85 7.80
C GLU A 186 -13.65 -4.43 6.66
N CYS A 187 -13.41 -5.67 6.23
CA CYS A 187 -14.23 -6.35 5.24
C CYS A 187 -15.70 -6.47 5.65
N ALA A 188 -15.97 -6.57 6.97
CA ALA A 188 -17.33 -6.63 7.48
C ALA A 188 -18.17 -5.38 7.16
N HIS A 189 -17.52 -4.23 7.00
CA HIS A 189 -18.16 -2.94 6.78
C HIS A 189 -17.80 -2.29 5.44
N ALA A 190 -16.89 -2.92 4.68
CA ALA A 190 -16.43 -2.40 3.41
C ALA A 190 -17.56 -2.40 2.37
N LEU A 191 -17.69 -1.29 1.65
CA LEU A 191 -18.60 -1.14 0.53
C LEU A 191 -17.84 -1.45 -0.76
N ASP A 192 -18.38 -2.34 -1.57
CA ASP A 192 -17.83 -2.68 -2.89
C ASP A 192 -18.29 -1.64 -3.93
N LEU A 193 -17.34 -0.91 -4.48
CA LEU A 193 -17.55 0.12 -5.51
C LEU A 193 -16.96 -0.31 -6.86
N GLY A 194 -17.05 -1.60 -7.21
CA GLY A 194 -16.49 -2.14 -8.44
C GLY A 194 -15.00 -2.40 -8.35
N GLY A 195 -14.16 -1.54 -8.93
CA GLY A 195 -12.69 -1.63 -8.86
C GLY A 195 -12.08 -1.24 -7.51
N PHE A 196 -12.90 -0.73 -6.58
CA PHE A 196 -12.45 -0.17 -5.31
C PHE A 196 -13.30 -0.65 -4.14
N TYR A 197 -12.72 -0.64 -2.94
CA TYR A 197 -13.45 -0.75 -1.69
C TYR A 197 -13.42 0.59 -0.95
N ARG A 198 -14.53 0.93 -0.29
CA ARG A 198 -14.63 2.02 0.67
C ARG A 198 -14.91 1.44 2.05
N VAL A 199 -14.03 1.72 3.00
CA VAL A 199 -14.20 1.35 4.41
C VAL A 199 -14.68 2.59 5.16
N PRO A 200 -15.97 2.68 5.54
CA PRO A 200 -16.50 3.79 6.30
C PRO A 200 -15.85 3.86 7.68
N CYS A 201 -15.60 5.07 8.17
CA CYS A 201 -15.17 5.23 9.55
C CYS A 201 -16.31 4.93 10.52
N ASP A 202 -15.94 4.51 11.74
CA ASP A 202 -16.91 4.39 12.83
C ASP A 202 -17.45 5.78 13.20
N LYS A 203 -18.74 6.00 12.98
CA LYS A 203 -19.44 7.27 13.25
C LYS A 203 -20.08 7.31 14.65
N ARG A 204 -19.85 6.31 15.48
CA ARG A 204 -20.40 6.28 16.84
C ARG A 204 -19.74 7.34 17.72
N ASP A 205 -20.56 7.98 18.56
CA ASP A 205 -20.11 8.97 19.54
C ASP A 205 -19.33 8.30 20.70
N LEU A 206 -18.55 9.11 21.42
CA LEU A 206 -17.89 8.74 22.70
C LEU A 206 -18.91 8.48 23.83
N ASN A 207 -20.00 7.81 23.53
CA ASN A 207 -20.93 7.34 24.54
C ASN A 207 -20.51 5.94 25.01
N TYR A 208 -19.79 5.86 26.10
CA TYR A 208 -19.30 4.62 26.68
C TYR A 208 -20.41 3.61 26.95
N ASP A 209 -21.62 4.06 27.30
CA ASP A 209 -22.75 3.15 27.53
C ASP A 209 -23.14 2.41 26.24
N LYS A 210 -23.12 3.09 25.09
CA LYS A 210 -23.34 2.46 23.78
C LYS A 210 -22.20 1.54 23.39
N TYR A 211 -20.96 1.84 23.77
CA TYR A 211 -19.81 0.98 23.51
C TYR A 211 -19.98 -0.41 24.13
N PHE A 212 -20.57 -0.50 25.32
CA PHE A 212 -20.81 -1.76 26.01
C PHE A 212 -22.12 -2.46 25.62
N THR A 213 -23.08 -1.76 25.03
CA THR A 213 -24.43 -2.27 24.77
C THR A 213 -24.76 -2.45 23.29
N GLN A 214 -24.01 -1.83 22.37
CA GLN A 214 -24.25 -1.87 20.92
C GLN A 214 -23.03 -2.42 20.21
N GLY A 215 -22.98 -3.75 20.02
CA GLY A 215 -22.05 -4.42 19.12
C GLY A 215 -22.67 -4.56 17.73
N ASP A 216 -21.82 -4.80 16.74
CA ASP A 216 -22.28 -5.21 15.42
C ASP A 216 -22.59 -6.71 15.44
N GLN A 217 -23.84 -7.04 15.12
CA GLN A 217 -24.32 -8.43 15.08
C GLN A 217 -24.12 -9.09 13.71
N THR A 218 -23.65 -8.35 12.73
CA THR A 218 -23.35 -8.90 11.39
C THR A 218 -22.13 -9.82 11.50
N ARG A 219 -22.39 -11.11 11.63
CA ARG A 219 -21.35 -12.12 11.46
C ARG A 219 -20.99 -12.16 9.98
N ASN A 220 -19.79 -11.72 9.67
CA ASN A 220 -19.30 -11.77 8.32
C ASN A 220 -18.53 -13.07 8.10
N THR A 221 -18.86 -13.77 7.01
CA THR A 221 -18.11 -14.92 6.50
C THR A 221 -16.95 -14.48 5.62
N LEU A 222 -16.70 -13.17 5.49
CA LEU A 222 -15.63 -12.64 4.67
C LEU A 222 -14.26 -12.94 5.28
N THR A 223 -13.34 -13.29 4.42
CA THR A 223 -11.92 -13.32 4.71
C THR A 223 -11.33 -11.94 4.48
N GLU A 224 -10.18 -11.65 5.07
CA GLU A 224 -9.41 -10.45 4.76
C GLU A 224 -9.15 -10.33 3.26
N PHE A 225 -8.95 -9.11 2.74
CA PHE A 225 -8.50 -8.89 1.37
C PHE A 225 -6.98 -8.75 1.36
N ASN A 226 -6.29 -9.75 0.82
CA ASN A 226 -4.84 -9.86 0.85
C ASN A 226 -4.25 -10.30 -0.50
N SER A 227 -2.94 -10.27 -0.62
CA SER A 227 -2.23 -10.61 -1.86
C SER A 227 -2.26 -12.09 -2.24
N ASN A 228 -2.75 -12.99 -1.37
CA ASN A 228 -2.95 -14.40 -1.70
C ASN A 228 -4.34 -14.71 -2.25
N ASN A 229 -5.34 -13.87 -1.96
CA ASN A 229 -6.74 -14.12 -2.35
C ASN A 229 -7.30 -13.12 -3.38
N THR A 230 -6.42 -12.39 -4.04
CA THR A 230 -6.75 -11.56 -5.21
C THR A 230 -6.36 -12.27 -6.52
N ALA A 231 -6.60 -11.64 -7.67
CA ALA A 231 -6.16 -12.15 -8.95
C ALA A 231 -4.62 -12.25 -8.99
N LEU A 232 -4.10 -13.48 -9.13
CA LEU A 232 -2.66 -13.71 -9.24
C LEU A 232 -2.23 -13.63 -10.71
N LEU A 233 -1.29 -12.74 -11.00
CA LEU A 233 -0.71 -12.56 -12.33
C LEU A 233 0.34 -13.63 -12.60
N ASN A 234 0.36 -14.13 -13.84
CA ASN A 234 1.43 -14.95 -14.36
C ASN A 234 2.59 -14.09 -14.90
N VAL A 235 3.67 -14.74 -15.37
CA VAL A 235 4.88 -14.06 -15.86
C VAL A 235 4.58 -13.11 -17.01
N GLU A 236 3.78 -13.51 -18.00
CA GLU A 236 3.46 -12.67 -19.16
C GLU A 236 2.66 -11.44 -18.76
N GLN A 237 1.68 -11.59 -17.89
CA GLN A 237 0.89 -10.47 -17.38
C GLN A 237 1.73 -9.49 -16.55
N VAL A 238 2.71 -9.98 -15.80
CA VAL A 238 3.65 -9.12 -15.06
C VAL A 238 4.59 -8.40 -16.04
N LYS A 239 5.07 -9.08 -17.09
CA LYS A 239 5.87 -8.45 -18.15
C LYS A 239 5.09 -7.32 -18.85
N GLU A 240 3.84 -7.56 -19.20
CA GLU A 240 2.97 -6.53 -19.79
C GLU A 240 2.87 -5.29 -18.88
N LYS A 241 2.61 -5.50 -17.58
CA LYS A 241 2.58 -4.40 -16.61
C LYS A 241 3.93 -3.68 -16.49
N LEU A 242 5.03 -4.40 -16.47
CA LEU A 242 6.37 -3.80 -16.42
C LEU A 242 6.68 -2.98 -17.67
N LEU A 243 6.40 -3.53 -18.86
CA LEU A 243 6.63 -2.86 -20.15
C LEU A 243 5.80 -1.58 -20.32
N ALA A 244 4.65 -1.48 -19.67
CA ALA A 244 3.85 -0.26 -19.66
C ALA A 244 4.50 0.89 -18.86
N LEU A 245 5.48 0.60 -17.99
CA LEU A 245 6.10 1.61 -17.13
C LEU A 245 7.20 2.39 -17.86
N PRO A 246 7.17 3.74 -17.88
CA PRO A 246 8.21 4.56 -18.51
C PRO A 246 9.64 4.24 -18.01
N TYR A 247 9.77 3.95 -16.70
CA TYR A 247 11.04 3.55 -16.12
C TYR A 247 11.62 2.29 -16.77
N ILE A 248 10.82 1.25 -16.98
CA ILE A 248 11.26 -0.01 -17.60
C ILE A 248 11.62 0.21 -19.08
N GLN A 249 10.81 1.00 -19.78
CA GLN A 249 11.10 1.35 -21.20
C GLN A 249 12.43 2.07 -21.34
N GLN A 250 12.72 3.01 -20.44
CA GLN A 250 14.01 3.70 -20.43
C GLN A 250 15.16 2.73 -20.12
N GLU A 251 15.02 1.90 -19.10
CA GLU A 251 16.05 0.93 -18.71
C GLU A 251 16.36 -0.08 -19.82
N LEU A 252 15.33 -0.57 -20.54
CA LEU A 252 15.51 -1.46 -21.70
C LEU A 252 16.22 -0.76 -22.86
N ALA A 253 15.84 0.48 -23.18
CA ALA A 253 16.50 1.25 -24.22
C ALA A 253 17.99 1.55 -23.90
N GLU A 254 18.34 1.69 -22.63
CA GLU A 254 19.73 1.81 -22.18
C GLU A 254 20.48 0.47 -22.23
N TRP A 255 19.80 -0.62 -21.88
CA TRP A 255 20.35 -1.97 -21.91
C TRP A 255 20.73 -2.42 -23.32
N GLU A 256 19.83 -2.20 -24.30
CA GLU A 256 20.07 -2.53 -25.70
C GLU A 256 21.27 -1.79 -26.31
N LYS A 257 21.61 -0.60 -25.81
CA LYS A 257 22.78 0.16 -26.27
C LYS A 257 24.11 -0.36 -25.72
N GLN A 258 24.07 -1.17 -24.65
CA GLN A 258 25.26 -1.71 -23.99
C GLN A 258 25.52 -3.18 -24.35
N ALA A 259 24.52 -3.87 -24.93
CA ALA A 259 24.63 -5.24 -25.45
C ALA A 259 25.18 -5.22 -26.90
#